data_f5e219ffa9ec3b7dae4bcdc7fd9e1e64
#
_entry.id   f5e219ffa9ec3b7dae4bcdc7fd9e1e64
#
_cell.length_a   1.000
_cell.length_b   1.000
_cell.length_c   1.000
_cell.angle_alpha   90.00
_cell.angle_beta   90.00
_cell.angle_gamma   90.00
#
_symmetry.space_group_name_H-M   'P 1'
#
loop_
_entity.id
_entity.type
_entity.pdbx_description
1 polymer ?
#
loop_
_entity_poly.entity_id
_entity_poly.type
_entity_poly.pdbx_seq_one_letter_code
_entity_poly.pdbx_strand_id
1 'polypeptide(L)'
;MLDVSPPAWEFAGWGRAARITDLPEGPTEITHLDQPHKHLLGTWRATALCGNDITSSVLYVSALAAAQAGMLAPVVLLGVAGVLYLYRSVYAEVGSALRLNGGTYTVLLNTTSKAIAASAACLTLLSYVATAVISASEAMHYGHALVPALNVETATVALLGVFAVLNIIGVAESAGVALVIFVVHIVTLTALAAVASVTVVRDPSLLVANWAMPEPQGLGRALFYGFAASMLGVSGFESSANFIEEQGPGVFPKTLRNMWLAVTVFNPLLSLLALGILPLASVRAAPPDLLAVVGTRAGGPWLG
;
A
#
# COMPACT_ATOMS: atom_id res chain seq x y z
N MET A 1 14.77 24.18 41.92
CA MET A 1 15.58 23.67 40.80
C MET A 1 15.36 22.18 40.79
N LEU A 2 14.51 21.67 39.91
CA LEU A 2 14.34 20.23 39.74
C LEU A 2 15.51 19.75 38.90
N ASP A 3 16.39 18.95 39.51
CA ASP A 3 17.47 18.26 38.82
C ASP A 3 16.85 17.16 37.96
N VAL A 4 16.57 17.48 36.70
CA VAL A 4 16.08 16.51 35.73
C VAL A 4 17.31 15.88 35.07
N SER A 5 17.95 14.97 35.80
CA SER A 5 18.95 14.09 35.18
C SER A 5 18.22 13.22 34.14
N PRO A 6 18.76 13.14 32.89
CA PRO A 6 18.17 12.28 31.89
C PRO A 6 18.17 10.81 32.35
N PRO A 7 17.10 10.06 32.07
CA PRO A 7 17.05 8.64 32.44
C PRO A 7 18.23 7.88 31.87
N ALA A 8 18.78 6.90 32.62
CA ALA A 8 19.99 6.14 32.30
C ALA A 8 19.97 5.38 30.94
N TRP A 9 18.82 5.34 30.27
CA TRP A 9 18.63 4.71 28.96
C TRP A 9 18.62 5.73 27.77
N GLU A 10 18.89 7.02 28.02
CA GLU A 10 19.07 7.98 26.92
C GLU A 10 20.43 7.79 26.28
N PHE A 11 20.43 7.53 24.96
CA PHE A 11 21.66 7.46 24.17
C PHE A 11 22.34 8.83 24.12
N ALA A 12 23.66 8.85 24.30
CA ALA A 12 24.44 10.06 24.13
C ALA A 12 24.26 10.64 22.72
N GLY A 13 23.79 11.88 22.64
CA GLY A 13 23.51 12.57 21.37
C GLY A 13 22.02 12.77 21.04
N TRP A 14 21.09 12.18 21.76
CA TRP A 14 19.68 12.48 21.64
C TRP A 14 19.32 13.71 22.50
N GLY A 15 19.29 14.85 21.81
CA GLY A 15 18.76 16.13 22.24
C GLY A 15 18.66 16.36 23.75
N ARG A 16 19.72 16.86 24.37
CA ARG A 16 19.57 17.48 25.67
C ARG A 16 18.67 18.70 25.48
N ALA A 17 17.55 18.78 26.18
CA ALA A 17 16.84 20.02 26.33
C ALA A 17 17.74 21.00 27.09
N ALA A 18 18.60 21.72 26.39
CA ALA A 18 19.36 22.79 26.94
C ALA A 18 18.41 23.98 27.10
N ARG A 19 18.05 24.33 28.34
CA ARG A 19 17.37 25.57 28.61
C ARG A 19 18.39 26.68 28.37
N ILE A 20 18.21 27.47 27.32
CA ILE A 20 19.03 28.67 27.07
C ILE A 20 18.61 29.67 28.14
N THR A 21 19.46 29.87 29.15
CA THR A 21 19.21 30.77 30.28
C THR A 21 19.71 32.20 30.02
N ASP A 22 20.61 32.38 29.06
CA ASP A 22 21.21 33.65 28.73
C ASP A 22 20.89 34.02 27.28
N LEU A 23 19.67 34.51 27.06
CA LEU A 23 19.36 35.24 25.83
C LEU A 23 19.91 36.63 25.96
N PRO A 24 20.71 37.14 25.00
CA PRO A 24 21.18 38.53 25.01
C PRO A 24 19.95 39.45 25.04
N GLU A 25 19.90 40.37 26.01
CA GLU A 25 18.89 41.42 26.12
C GLU A 25 19.17 42.47 25.00
N GLY A 26 18.79 42.15 23.80
CA GLY A 26 18.90 43.02 22.62
C GLY A 26 17.70 42.86 21.72
N PRO A 27 17.40 43.80 20.81
CA PRO A 27 16.35 43.63 19.82
C PRO A 27 16.62 42.35 19.02
N THR A 28 15.77 41.37 19.16
CA THR A 28 15.88 40.10 18.43
C THR A 28 15.56 40.36 16.96
N GLU A 29 16.58 40.40 16.11
CA GLU A 29 16.36 40.44 14.67
C GLU A 29 15.90 39.05 14.23
N ILE A 30 14.63 38.96 13.86
CA ILE A 30 14.06 37.74 13.29
C ILE A 30 14.56 37.66 11.86
N THR A 31 15.65 36.95 11.65
CA THR A 31 16.11 36.61 10.30
C THR A 31 15.24 35.47 9.80
N HIS A 32 14.30 35.78 8.92
CA HIS A 32 13.62 34.75 8.14
C HIS A 32 14.66 34.09 7.22
N LEU A 33 15.10 32.90 7.58
CA LEU A 33 15.83 32.06 6.65
C LEU A 33 14.86 31.74 5.51
N ASP A 34 15.14 32.32 4.33
CA ASP A 34 14.46 31.92 3.09
C ASP A 34 14.73 30.43 2.91
N GLN A 35 13.77 29.62 3.33
CA GLN A 35 13.80 28.20 3.00
C GLN A 35 13.65 28.13 1.47
N PRO A 36 14.57 27.44 0.77
CA PRO A 36 14.42 27.23 -0.67
C PRO A 36 13.02 26.66 -0.89
N HIS A 37 12.28 27.23 -1.82
CA HIS A 37 10.92 26.82 -2.13
C HIS A 37 10.91 25.32 -2.41
N LYS A 38 10.59 24.51 -1.40
CA LYS A 38 10.39 23.08 -1.56
C LYS A 38 9.20 22.91 -2.49
N HIS A 39 9.40 22.33 -3.66
CA HIS A 39 8.30 21.96 -4.55
C HIS A 39 7.46 20.89 -3.88
N LEU A 40 6.38 21.33 -3.23
CA LEU A 40 5.47 20.42 -2.54
C LEU A 40 4.72 19.56 -3.54
N LEU A 41 4.54 18.29 -3.19
CA LEU A 41 3.80 17.32 -3.98
C LEU A 41 2.31 17.68 -4.01
N GLY A 42 1.76 17.76 -5.22
CA GLY A 42 0.32 17.86 -5.43
C GLY A 42 -0.38 16.51 -5.25
N THR A 43 -1.72 16.53 -5.17
CA THR A 43 -2.53 15.34 -4.85
C THR A 43 -2.24 14.13 -5.73
N TRP A 44 -2.10 14.30 -7.04
CA TRP A 44 -1.91 13.18 -7.96
C TRP A 44 -0.52 12.54 -7.83
N ARG A 45 0.53 13.34 -7.66
CA ARG A 45 1.89 12.82 -7.44
C ARG A 45 2.00 12.13 -6.10
N ALA A 46 1.44 12.71 -5.03
CA ALA A 46 1.40 12.08 -3.72
C ALA A 46 0.57 10.78 -3.74
N THR A 47 -0.61 10.80 -4.40
CA THR A 47 -1.42 9.59 -4.58
C THR A 47 -0.68 8.51 -5.35
N ALA A 48 0.03 8.85 -6.41
CA ALA A 48 0.76 7.89 -7.23
C ALA A 48 1.93 7.27 -6.48
N LEU A 49 2.67 8.06 -5.72
CA LEU A 49 3.83 7.59 -4.96
C LEU A 49 3.46 6.48 -3.96
N CYS A 50 2.34 6.66 -3.23
CA CYS A 50 1.83 5.65 -2.28
C CYS A 50 0.84 4.69 -2.93
N GLY A 51 0.10 5.17 -3.93
CA GLY A 51 -0.93 4.42 -4.61
C GLY A 51 -0.38 3.21 -5.37
N ASN A 52 0.82 3.31 -5.94
CA ASN A 52 1.50 2.17 -6.55
C ASN A 52 1.73 1.04 -5.53
N ASP A 53 2.11 1.39 -4.31
CA ASP A 53 2.34 0.43 -3.24
C ASP A 53 1.04 -0.31 -2.89
N ILE A 54 -0.01 0.43 -2.51
CA ILE A 54 -1.27 -0.20 -2.11
C ILE A 54 -2.00 -0.89 -3.27
N THR A 55 -1.96 -0.35 -4.49
CA THR A 55 -2.67 -0.96 -5.64
C THR A 55 -1.91 -2.14 -6.23
N SER A 56 -0.61 -2.31 -5.97
CA SER A 56 0.10 -3.53 -6.34
C SER A 56 -0.51 -4.78 -5.68
N SER A 57 -1.10 -4.62 -4.50
CA SER A 57 -1.78 -5.70 -3.79
C SER A 57 -2.96 -6.29 -4.56
N VAL A 58 -3.57 -5.53 -5.46
CA VAL A 58 -4.68 -5.99 -6.33
C VAL A 58 -4.27 -7.20 -7.16
N LEU A 59 -2.99 -7.28 -7.56
CA LEU A 59 -2.47 -8.34 -8.42
C LEU A 59 -2.47 -9.72 -7.74
N TYR A 60 -2.33 -9.78 -6.42
CA TYR A 60 -2.19 -11.04 -5.69
C TYR A 60 -3.25 -11.28 -4.59
N VAL A 61 -3.86 -10.21 -4.05
CA VAL A 61 -4.77 -10.36 -2.90
C VAL A 61 -6.02 -11.17 -3.21
N SER A 62 -6.51 -11.11 -4.46
CA SER A 62 -7.67 -11.90 -4.89
C SER A 62 -7.42 -13.40 -4.77
N ALA A 63 -6.23 -13.87 -5.15
CA ALA A 63 -5.83 -15.27 -5.04
C ALA A 63 -5.70 -15.68 -3.56
N LEU A 64 -5.04 -14.87 -2.74
CA LEU A 64 -4.86 -15.12 -1.30
C LEU A 64 -6.18 -15.16 -0.55
N ALA A 65 -7.09 -14.22 -0.84
CA ALA A 65 -8.42 -14.19 -0.26
C ALA A 65 -9.23 -15.43 -0.64
N ALA A 66 -9.20 -15.82 -1.93
CA ALA A 66 -9.91 -16.99 -2.42
C ALA A 66 -9.34 -18.31 -1.90
N ALA A 67 -8.04 -18.41 -1.66
CA ALA A 67 -7.42 -19.58 -1.06
C ALA A 67 -7.99 -19.89 0.32
N GLN A 68 -8.33 -18.86 1.11
CA GLN A 68 -8.86 -18.99 2.46
C GLN A 68 -10.40 -18.90 2.54
N ALA A 69 -10.99 -17.96 1.80
CA ALA A 69 -12.42 -17.65 1.87
C ALA A 69 -13.25 -18.19 0.69
N GLY A 70 -12.60 -18.82 -0.31
CA GLY A 70 -13.31 -19.34 -1.48
C GLY A 70 -14.14 -18.27 -2.18
N MET A 71 -15.44 -18.57 -2.38
CA MET A 71 -16.38 -17.62 -2.99
C MET A 71 -16.65 -16.37 -2.15
N LEU A 72 -16.33 -16.40 -0.86
CA LEU A 72 -16.48 -15.24 0.03
C LEU A 72 -15.32 -14.23 -0.10
N ALA A 73 -14.32 -14.50 -0.94
CA ALA A 73 -13.17 -13.60 -1.14
C ALA A 73 -13.58 -12.14 -1.42
N PRO A 74 -14.52 -11.82 -2.32
CA PRO A 74 -14.96 -10.44 -2.53
C PRO A 74 -15.58 -9.81 -1.28
N VAL A 75 -16.29 -10.60 -0.47
CA VAL A 75 -16.97 -10.14 0.76
C VAL A 75 -15.93 -9.78 1.83
N VAL A 76 -14.93 -10.64 2.05
CA VAL A 76 -13.87 -10.35 3.03
C VAL A 76 -13.00 -9.17 2.60
N LEU A 77 -12.75 -9.00 1.31
CA LEU A 77 -12.06 -7.83 0.76
C LEU A 77 -12.86 -6.53 0.95
N LEU A 78 -14.18 -6.56 0.82
CA LEU A 78 -15.04 -5.43 1.20
C LEU A 78 -14.97 -5.15 2.71
N GLY A 79 -14.93 -6.19 3.54
CA GLY A 79 -14.74 -6.05 4.98
C GLY A 79 -13.42 -5.35 5.32
N VAL A 80 -12.32 -5.74 4.67
CA VAL A 80 -11.01 -5.10 4.80
C VAL A 80 -11.05 -3.64 4.33
N ALA A 81 -11.71 -3.34 3.20
CA ALA A 81 -11.90 -1.96 2.74
C ALA A 81 -12.71 -1.11 3.74
N GLY A 82 -13.69 -1.73 4.43
CA GLY A 82 -14.43 -1.10 5.53
C GLY A 82 -13.54 -0.74 6.73
N VAL A 83 -12.66 -1.64 7.13
CA VAL A 83 -11.65 -1.35 8.18
C VAL A 83 -10.72 -0.23 7.73
N LEU A 84 -10.24 -0.25 6.49
CA LEU A 84 -9.38 0.80 5.95
C LEU A 84 -10.08 2.17 5.91
N TYR A 85 -11.40 2.20 5.72
CA TYR A 85 -12.19 3.43 5.82
C TYR A 85 -12.09 4.07 7.21
N LEU A 86 -12.14 3.26 8.27
CA LEU A 86 -11.98 3.73 9.64
C LEU A 86 -10.56 4.24 9.87
N TYR A 87 -9.55 3.48 9.46
CA TYR A 87 -8.15 3.91 9.57
C TYR A 87 -7.88 5.21 8.80
N ARG A 88 -8.49 5.39 7.63
CA ARG A 88 -8.35 6.61 6.82
C ARG A 88 -8.67 7.87 7.60
N SER A 89 -9.74 7.86 8.38
CA SER A 89 -10.15 9.03 9.18
C SER A 89 -9.16 9.33 10.30
N VAL A 90 -8.70 8.29 10.99
CA VAL A 90 -7.69 8.39 12.05
C VAL A 90 -6.37 8.94 11.50
N TYR A 91 -5.88 8.36 10.39
CA TYR A 91 -4.65 8.84 9.73
C TYR A 91 -4.76 10.29 9.27
N ALA A 92 -5.91 10.66 8.66
CA ALA A 92 -6.14 12.03 8.21
C ALA A 92 -6.11 13.03 9.36
N GLU A 93 -6.74 12.71 10.49
CA GLU A 93 -6.77 13.55 11.67
C GLU A 93 -5.38 13.70 12.30
N VAL A 94 -4.74 12.57 12.62
CA VAL A 94 -3.42 12.55 13.28
C VAL A 94 -2.35 13.18 12.38
N GLY A 95 -2.28 12.82 11.10
CA GLY A 95 -1.29 13.38 10.19
C GLY A 95 -1.52 14.85 9.83
N SER A 96 -2.76 15.34 9.93
CA SER A 96 -3.05 16.77 9.79
C SER A 96 -2.67 17.57 11.04
N ALA A 97 -2.79 16.96 12.23
CA ALA A 97 -2.40 17.56 13.50
C ALA A 97 -0.87 17.55 13.70
N LEU A 98 -0.23 16.44 13.35
CA LEU A 98 1.22 16.24 13.44
C LEU A 98 1.79 16.13 12.00
N ARG A 99 2.06 17.27 11.38
CA ARG A 99 2.66 17.31 10.02
C ARG A 99 4.16 17.03 10.07
N LEU A 100 4.53 15.84 10.53
CA LEU A 100 5.90 15.39 10.64
C LEU A 100 6.09 14.10 9.84
N ASN A 101 7.21 14.00 9.13
CA ASN A 101 7.62 12.78 8.46
C ASN A 101 7.90 11.64 9.44
N GLY A 102 7.91 10.40 8.94
CA GLY A 102 8.23 9.20 9.72
C GLY A 102 7.00 8.43 10.21
N GLY A 103 5.80 8.80 9.77
CA GLY A 103 4.58 8.00 9.92
C GLY A 103 4.30 7.56 11.36
N THR A 104 4.02 6.28 11.54
CA THR A 104 3.68 5.69 12.85
C THR A 104 4.76 5.89 13.90
N TYR A 105 6.04 5.84 13.52
CA TYR A 105 7.15 6.06 14.45
C TYR A 105 7.07 7.44 15.10
N THR A 106 6.93 8.50 14.32
CA THR A 106 6.89 9.87 14.83
C THR A 106 5.68 10.12 15.70
N VAL A 107 4.52 9.58 15.32
CA VAL A 107 3.31 9.66 16.14
C VAL A 107 3.51 8.98 17.50
N LEU A 108 4.02 7.75 17.50
CA LEU A 108 4.24 7.00 18.74
C LEU A 108 5.34 7.61 19.61
N LEU A 109 6.38 8.21 19.00
CA LEU A 109 7.43 8.90 19.73
C LEU A 109 6.89 10.11 20.51
N ASN A 110 5.87 10.80 19.98
CA ASN A 110 5.26 11.96 20.59
C ASN A 110 4.11 11.61 21.57
N THR A 111 3.57 10.39 21.50
CA THR A 111 2.39 10.00 22.29
C THR A 111 2.65 8.87 23.27
N THR A 112 3.78 8.15 23.15
CA THR A 112 4.11 7.00 23.98
C THR A 112 5.58 6.99 24.41
N SER A 113 6.12 5.83 24.80
CA SER A 113 7.54 5.70 25.16
C SER A 113 8.42 5.47 23.93
N LYS A 114 9.71 5.85 24.01
CA LYS A 114 10.73 5.64 22.98
C LYS A 114 10.87 4.14 22.61
N ALA A 115 10.72 3.23 23.59
CA ALA A 115 10.80 1.80 23.36
C ALA A 115 9.66 1.28 22.48
N ILE A 116 8.41 1.74 22.73
CA ILE A 116 7.25 1.39 21.92
C ILE A 116 7.42 1.96 20.50
N ALA A 117 7.83 3.22 20.37
CA ALA A 117 8.07 3.86 19.08
C ALA A 117 9.17 3.13 18.28
N ALA A 118 10.28 2.76 18.91
CA ALA A 118 11.36 2.00 18.27
C ALA A 118 10.92 0.61 17.82
N SER A 119 10.15 -0.11 18.65
CA SER A 119 9.60 -1.41 18.30
C SER A 119 8.66 -1.32 17.09
N ALA A 120 7.78 -0.31 17.08
CA ALA A 120 6.90 -0.05 15.94
C ALA A 120 7.68 0.30 14.67
N ALA A 121 8.74 1.11 14.77
CA ALA A 121 9.62 1.43 13.64
C ALA A 121 10.27 0.18 13.05
N CYS A 122 10.80 -0.71 13.89
CA CYS A 122 11.39 -1.97 13.42
C CYS A 122 10.36 -2.85 12.69
N LEU A 123 9.15 -2.98 13.23
CA LEU A 123 8.07 -3.75 12.59
C LEU A 123 7.65 -3.10 11.26
N THR A 124 7.55 -1.78 11.20
CA THR A 124 7.22 -1.04 9.97
C THR A 124 8.30 -1.22 8.90
N LEU A 125 9.58 -1.15 9.27
CA LEU A 125 10.69 -1.40 8.34
C LEU A 125 10.67 -2.83 7.79
N LEU A 126 10.43 -3.83 8.64
CA LEU A 126 10.29 -5.22 8.21
C LEU A 126 9.10 -5.39 7.25
N SER A 127 7.97 -4.73 7.53
CA SER A 127 6.80 -4.72 6.64
C SER A 127 7.13 -4.11 5.28
N TYR A 128 7.84 -2.99 5.23
CA TYR A 128 8.22 -2.34 3.97
C TYR A 128 9.17 -3.20 3.14
N VAL A 129 10.15 -3.84 3.78
CA VAL A 129 11.05 -4.78 3.07
C VAL A 129 10.24 -5.95 2.50
N ALA A 130 9.36 -6.55 3.30
CA ALA A 130 8.52 -7.67 2.84
C ALA A 130 7.63 -7.24 1.67
N THR A 131 6.94 -6.10 1.78
CA THR A 131 6.04 -5.58 0.72
C THR A 131 6.82 -5.26 -0.56
N ALA A 132 8.00 -4.64 -0.45
CA ALA A 132 8.83 -4.34 -1.61
C ALA A 132 9.26 -5.62 -2.35
N VAL A 133 9.69 -6.65 -1.60
CA VAL A 133 10.10 -7.93 -2.18
C VAL A 133 8.93 -8.66 -2.83
N ILE A 134 7.77 -8.72 -2.15
CA ILE A 134 6.56 -9.36 -2.69
C ILE A 134 6.14 -8.64 -3.98
N SER A 135 5.99 -7.33 -3.96
CA SER A 135 5.55 -6.55 -5.12
C SER A 135 6.51 -6.66 -6.31
N ALA A 136 7.83 -6.64 -6.06
CA ALA A 136 8.83 -6.80 -7.11
C ALA A 136 8.83 -8.24 -7.67
N SER A 137 8.68 -9.25 -6.82
CA SER A 137 8.60 -10.65 -7.23
C SER A 137 7.36 -10.91 -8.08
N GLU A 138 6.19 -10.42 -7.63
CA GLU A 138 4.95 -10.53 -8.40
C GLU A 138 5.07 -9.87 -9.78
N ALA A 139 5.62 -8.65 -9.84
CA ALA A 139 5.86 -7.97 -11.11
C ALA A 139 6.75 -8.81 -12.06
N MET A 140 7.76 -9.50 -11.53
CA MET A 140 8.63 -10.34 -12.33
C MET A 140 7.98 -11.67 -12.72
N HIS A 141 7.04 -12.20 -11.95
CA HIS A 141 6.21 -13.35 -12.38
C HIS A 141 5.33 -12.98 -13.58
N TYR A 142 4.67 -11.80 -13.57
CA TYR A 142 3.97 -11.29 -14.75
C TYR A 142 4.93 -11.07 -15.94
N GLY A 143 6.13 -10.55 -15.68
CA GLY A 143 7.17 -10.42 -16.71
C GLY A 143 7.61 -11.77 -17.29
N HIS A 144 7.76 -12.80 -16.48
CA HIS A 144 8.09 -14.15 -16.91
C HIS A 144 6.99 -14.78 -17.79
N ALA A 145 5.72 -14.48 -17.49
CA ALA A 145 4.61 -14.94 -18.34
C ALA A 145 4.70 -14.38 -19.76
N LEU A 146 5.24 -13.15 -19.93
CA LEU A 146 5.50 -12.55 -21.25
C LEU A 146 6.80 -13.02 -21.88
N VAL A 147 7.84 -13.19 -21.06
CA VAL A 147 9.20 -13.56 -21.50
C VAL A 147 9.68 -14.77 -20.69
N PRO A 148 9.40 -16.01 -21.13
CA PRO A 148 9.74 -17.23 -20.37
C PRO A 148 11.24 -17.42 -20.07
N ALA A 149 12.12 -16.70 -20.77
CA ALA A 149 13.56 -16.70 -20.49
C ALA A 149 13.96 -15.83 -19.28
N LEU A 150 13.05 -15.03 -18.74
CA LEU A 150 13.31 -14.15 -17.61
C LEU A 150 13.48 -14.99 -16.33
N ASN A 151 14.64 -14.87 -15.67
CA ASN A 151 14.83 -15.44 -14.34
C ASN A 151 14.20 -14.51 -13.31
N VAL A 152 13.11 -14.96 -12.66
CA VAL A 152 12.31 -14.14 -11.74
C VAL A 152 13.15 -13.61 -10.58
N GLU A 153 13.98 -14.44 -9.94
CA GLU A 153 14.78 -14.03 -8.79
C GLU A 153 15.78 -12.93 -9.14
N THR A 154 16.56 -13.14 -10.21
CA THR A 154 17.55 -12.16 -10.66
C THR A 154 16.89 -10.86 -11.11
N ALA A 155 15.77 -10.95 -11.82
CA ALA A 155 15.03 -9.79 -12.29
C ALA A 155 14.39 -9.02 -11.13
N THR A 156 13.92 -9.71 -10.08
CA THR A 156 13.41 -9.08 -8.84
C THR A 156 14.49 -8.25 -8.16
N VAL A 157 15.70 -8.83 -7.98
CA VAL A 157 16.83 -8.11 -7.37
C VAL A 157 17.23 -6.90 -8.23
N ALA A 158 17.29 -7.05 -9.54
CA ALA A 158 17.62 -5.97 -10.46
C ALA A 158 16.57 -4.83 -10.38
N LEU A 159 15.28 -5.17 -10.35
CA LEU A 159 14.19 -4.21 -10.23
C LEU A 159 14.26 -3.43 -8.91
N LEU A 160 14.48 -4.13 -7.79
CA LEU A 160 14.68 -3.48 -6.48
C LEU A 160 15.89 -2.54 -6.50
N GLY A 161 16.98 -2.93 -7.16
CA GLY A 161 18.17 -2.08 -7.35
C GLY A 161 17.86 -0.79 -8.12
N VAL A 162 17.08 -0.88 -9.21
CA VAL A 162 16.64 0.30 -9.97
C VAL A 162 15.83 1.26 -9.10
N PHE A 163 14.85 0.75 -8.37
CA PHE A 163 14.05 1.60 -7.48
C PHE A 163 14.84 2.16 -6.30
N ALA A 164 15.83 1.43 -5.78
CA ALA A 164 16.74 1.95 -4.76
C ALA A 164 17.54 3.15 -5.30
N VAL A 165 18.07 3.08 -6.52
CA VAL A 165 18.76 4.20 -7.17
C VAL A 165 17.82 5.38 -7.39
N LEU A 166 16.58 5.16 -7.85
CA LEU A 166 15.60 6.23 -8.02
C LEU A 166 15.28 6.93 -6.71
N ASN A 167 15.18 6.19 -5.60
CA ASN A 167 14.95 6.78 -4.28
C ASN A 167 16.15 7.60 -3.78
N ILE A 168 17.38 7.19 -4.10
CA ILE A 168 18.60 7.95 -3.75
C ILE A 168 18.65 9.28 -4.53
N ILE A 169 18.16 9.31 -5.78
CA ILE A 169 18.11 10.53 -6.60
C ILE A 169 17.17 11.57 -5.97
N GLY A 170 16.01 11.17 -5.48
CA GLY A 170 15.13 12.06 -4.73
C GLY A 170 13.65 11.73 -4.87
N VAL A 171 12.86 12.18 -3.88
CA VAL A 171 11.41 11.91 -3.80
C VAL A 171 10.63 12.65 -4.90
N ALA A 172 11.03 13.87 -5.26
CA ALA A 172 10.30 14.67 -6.25
C ALA A 172 10.41 14.07 -7.66
N GLU A 173 11.59 13.58 -8.01
CA GLU A 173 11.91 12.91 -9.27
C GLU A 173 11.21 11.55 -9.34
N SER A 174 11.28 10.78 -8.25
CA SER A 174 10.62 9.47 -8.15
C SER A 174 9.10 9.59 -8.25
N ALA A 175 8.48 10.67 -7.74
CA ALA A 175 7.04 10.91 -7.84
C ALA A 175 6.56 11.13 -9.28
N GLY A 176 7.41 11.63 -10.17
CA GLY A 176 7.12 11.74 -11.60
C GLY A 176 7.03 10.37 -12.27
N VAL A 177 8.00 9.51 -12.02
CA VAL A 177 8.03 8.12 -12.51
C VAL A 177 6.87 7.33 -11.93
N ALA A 178 6.64 7.45 -10.62
CA ALA A 178 5.53 6.79 -9.94
C ALA A 178 4.17 7.18 -10.54
N LEU A 179 3.99 8.45 -10.96
CA LEU A 179 2.74 8.90 -11.58
C LEU A 179 2.48 8.20 -12.92
N VAL A 180 3.51 8.04 -13.76
CA VAL A 180 3.37 7.33 -15.03
C VAL A 180 2.99 5.87 -14.79
N ILE A 181 3.71 5.19 -13.90
CA ILE A 181 3.44 3.79 -13.54
C ILE A 181 2.01 3.66 -12.99
N PHE A 182 1.61 4.55 -12.08
CA PHE A 182 0.28 4.52 -11.47
C PHE A 182 -0.84 4.69 -12.50
N VAL A 183 -0.70 5.63 -13.43
CA VAL A 183 -1.70 5.86 -14.49
C VAL A 183 -1.81 4.62 -15.38
N VAL A 184 -0.68 4.07 -15.84
CA VAL A 184 -0.67 2.83 -16.65
C VAL A 184 -1.34 1.69 -15.90
N HIS A 185 -0.98 1.50 -14.62
CA HIS A 185 -1.55 0.45 -13.78
C HIS A 185 -3.07 0.58 -13.61
N ILE A 186 -3.57 1.77 -13.25
CA ILE A 186 -5.01 2.01 -13.10
C ILE A 186 -5.76 1.83 -14.41
N VAL A 187 -5.20 2.28 -15.54
CA VAL A 187 -5.79 2.08 -16.87
C VAL A 187 -5.87 0.58 -17.19
N THR A 188 -4.82 -0.17 -16.93
CA THR A 188 -4.78 -1.63 -17.16
C THR A 188 -5.81 -2.35 -16.29
N LEU A 189 -5.87 -2.05 -14.99
CA LEU A 189 -6.87 -2.64 -14.09
C LEU A 189 -8.30 -2.29 -14.51
N THR A 190 -8.52 -1.05 -14.97
CA THR A 190 -9.85 -0.62 -15.45
C THR A 190 -10.24 -1.35 -16.73
N ALA A 191 -9.31 -1.50 -17.68
CA ALA A 191 -9.55 -2.24 -18.91
C ALA A 191 -9.86 -3.72 -18.61
N LEU A 192 -9.05 -4.35 -17.74
CA LEU A 192 -9.28 -5.72 -17.28
C LEU A 192 -10.66 -5.86 -16.64
N ALA A 193 -11.01 -4.98 -15.69
CA ALA A 193 -12.29 -5.02 -15.01
C ALA A 193 -13.47 -4.85 -15.99
N ALA A 194 -13.35 -3.93 -16.97
CA ALA A 194 -14.39 -3.70 -17.96
C ALA A 194 -14.62 -4.94 -18.86
N VAL A 195 -13.54 -5.49 -19.42
CA VAL A 195 -13.63 -6.67 -20.31
C VAL A 195 -14.11 -7.90 -19.54
N ALA A 196 -13.55 -8.15 -18.36
CA ALA A 196 -13.95 -9.25 -17.50
C ALA A 196 -15.42 -9.13 -17.06
N SER A 197 -15.90 -7.91 -16.75
CA SER A 197 -17.32 -7.67 -16.42
C SER A 197 -18.24 -8.04 -17.57
N VAL A 198 -17.90 -7.64 -18.80
CA VAL A 198 -18.68 -8.01 -20.00
C VAL A 198 -18.73 -9.52 -20.17
N THR A 199 -17.61 -10.21 -19.95
CA THR A 199 -17.55 -11.69 -20.07
C THR A 199 -18.42 -12.38 -19.03
N VAL A 200 -18.34 -11.98 -17.77
CA VAL A 200 -19.15 -12.56 -16.67
C VAL A 200 -20.62 -12.24 -16.83
N VAL A 201 -21.00 -11.03 -17.31
CA VAL A 201 -22.41 -10.68 -17.55
C VAL A 201 -22.99 -11.49 -18.72
N ARG A 202 -22.20 -11.78 -19.75
CA ARG A 202 -22.63 -12.61 -20.89
C ARG A 202 -22.82 -14.08 -20.53
N ASP A 203 -21.97 -14.60 -19.66
CA ASP A 203 -22.05 -15.98 -19.17
C ASP A 203 -21.75 -16.04 -17.68
N PRO A 204 -22.74 -15.92 -16.80
CA PRO A 204 -22.60 -16.00 -15.35
C PRO A 204 -22.58 -17.45 -14.83
N SER A 205 -22.65 -18.45 -15.68
CA SER A 205 -22.82 -19.88 -15.29
C SER A 205 -21.74 -20.35 -14.33
N LEU A 206 -20.47 -19.96 -14.59
CA LEU A 206 -19.35 -20.33 -13.75
C LEU A 206 -19.36 -19.64 -12.38
N LEU A 207 -19.78 -18.38 -12.33
CA LEU A 207 -19.97 -17.66 -11.07
C LEU A 207 -21.02 -18.36 -10.19
N VAL A 208 -22.15 -18.74 -10.80
CA VAL A 208 -23.23 -19.47 -10.11
C VAL A 208 -22.75 -20.85 -9.65
N ALA A 209 -22.01 -21.56 -10.50
CA ALA A 209 -21.46 -22.87 -10.16
C ALA A 209 -20.46 -22.79 -9.01
N ASN A 210 -19.55 -21.81 -9.03
CA ASN A 210 -18.60 -21.58 -7.95
C ASN A 210 -19.31 -21.18 -6.64
N TRP A 211 -20.38 -20.36 -6.73
CA TRP A 211 -21.18 -19.96 -5.56
C TRP A 211 -21.88 -21.12 -4.88
N ALA A 212 -22.28 -22.13 -5.64
CA ALA A 212 -22.95 -23.32 -5.12
C ALA A 212 -21.98 -24.30 -4.42
N MET A 213 -20.67 -24.10 -4.53
CA MET A 213 -19.70 -24.97 -3.87
C MET A 213 -19.68 -24.73 -2.36
N PRO A 214 -19.75 -25.81 -1.54
CA PRO A 214 -19.67 -25.65 -0.09
C PRO A 214 -18.27 -25.20 0.34
N GLU A 215 -18.20 -24.38 1.39
CA GLU A 215 -16.93 -24.04 2.03
C GLU A 215 -16.46 -25.19 2.94
N PRO A 216 -15.35 -25.87 2.62
CA PRO A 216 -14.89 -27.05 3.36
C PRO A 216 -14.58 -26.77 4.83
N GLN A 217 -14.15 -25.55 5.13
CA GLN A 217 -13.76 -25.11 6.49
C GLN A 217 -14.93 -24.58 7.31
N GLY A 218 -16.12 -24.43 6.68
CA GLY A 218 -17.28 -23.75 7.26
C GLY A 218 -17.17 -22.23 7.22
N LEU A 219 -18.33 -21.56 7.21
CA LEU A 219 -18.47 -20.12 6.99
C LEU A 219 -17.61 -19.27 7.95
N GLY A 220 -17.62 -19.56 9.24
CA GLY A 220 -16.90 -18.75 10.25
C GLY A 220 -15.39 -18.77 10.06
N ARG A 221 -14.81 -19.94 9.76
CA ARG A 221 -13.37 -20.07 9.49
C ARG A 221 -13.00 -19.42 8.16
N ALA A 222 -13.79 -19.61 7.11
CA ALA A 222 -13.57 -19.00 5.82
C ALA A 222 -13.55 -17.46 5.93
N LEU A 223 -14.49 -16.87 6.64
CA LEU A 223 -14.52 -15.42 6.89
C LEU A 223 -13.32 -14.95 7.73
N PHE A 224 -13.00 -15.65 8.81
CA PHE A 224 -11.89 -15.23 9.69
C PHE A 224 -10.53 -15.31 9.00
N TYR A 225 -10.18 -16.48 8.44
CA TYR A 225 -8.89 -16.65 7.78
C TYR A 225 -8.81 -15.88 6.46
N GLY A 226 -9.93 -15.81 5.73
CA GLY A 226 -10.02 -14.99 4.52
C GLY A 226 -9.83 -13.51 4.81
N PHE A 227 -10.46 -12.98 5.85
CA PHE A 227 -10.25 -11.60 6.29
C PHE A 227 -8.78 -11.36 6.70
N ALA A 228 -8.20 -12.25 7.50
CA ALA A 228 -6.80 -12.13 7.92
C ALA A 228 -5.83 -12.15 6.72
N ALA A 229 -6.01 -13.06 5.77
CA ALA A 229 -5.20 -13.12 4.54
C ALA A 229 -5.41 -11.87 3.67
N SER A 230 -6.64 -11.35 3.60
CA SER A 230 -6.99 -10.16 2.81
C SER A 230 -6.42 -8.86 3.39
N MET A 231 -5.98 -8.84 4.66
CA MET A 231 -5.32 -7.66 5.25
C MET A 231 -4.02 -7.28 4.53
N LEU A 232 -3.40 -8.20 3.80
CA LEU A 232 -2.27 -7.88 2.93
C LEU A 232 -2.67 -6.90 1.80
N GLY A 233 -3.93 -6.85 1.43
CA GLY A 233 -4.47 -5.95 0.40
C GLY A 233 -4.56 -4.48 0.80
N VAL A 234 -4.22 -4.12 2.04
CA VAL A 234 -4.15 -2.73 2.51
C VAL A 234 -2.75 -2.31 2.92
N SER A 235 -1.75 -3.17 2.72
CA SER A 235 -0.34 -2.82 2.91
C SER A 235 0.02 -1.62 2.03
N GLY A 236 0.82 -0.71 2.56
CA GLY A 236 1.21 0.53 1.88
C GLY A 236 0.30 1.74 2.12
N PHE A 237 -0.85 1.57 2.80
CA PHE A 237 -1.71 2.71 3.12
C PHE A 237 -1.02 3.73 4.03
N GLU A 238 -0.23 3.25 4.97
CA GLU A 238 0.56 4.04 5.92
C GLU A 238 1.73 4.77 5.26
N SER A 239 2.18 4.36 4.07
CA SER A 239 3.37 4.91 3.43
C SER A 239 3.25 6.41 3.14
N SER A 240 2.02 6.91 2.91
CA SER A 240 1.76 8.34 2.70
C SER A 240 2.09 9.22 3.93
N ALA A 241 2.10 8.65 5.12
CA ALA A 241 2.45 9.35 6.35
C ALA A 241 3.96 9.56 6.52
N ASN A 242 4.80 8.89 5.73
CA ASN A 242 6.25 9.00 5.84
C ASN A 242 6.82 10.28 5.20
N PHE A 243 6.05 10.95 4.33
CA PHE A 243 6.47 12.17 3.63
C PHE A 243 5.36 13.25 3.62
N ILE A 244 4.70 13.43 4.76
CA ILE A 244 3.65 14.46 4.94
C ILE A 244 4.19 15.87 4.71
N GLU A 245 5.45 16.13 5.11
CA GLU A 245 6.08 17.44 4.97
C GLU A 245 6.32 17.84 3.51
N GLU A 246 6.47 16.87 2.62
CA GLU A 246 6.61 17.09 1.18
C GLU A 246 5.28 17.27 0.48
N GLN A 247 4.15 16.99 1.14
CA GLN A 247 2.82 17.16 0.57
C GLN A 247 2.29 18.57 0.81
N GLY A 248 1.64 19.13 -0.21
CA GLY A 248 0.99 20.43 -0.09
C GLY A 248 -0.14 20.46 0.95
N PRO A 249 -0.56 21.65 1.41
CA PRO A 249 -1.66 21.77 2.35
C PRO A 249 -2.94 21.06 1.85
N GLY A 250 -3.54 20.22 2.71
CA GLY A 250 -4.76 19.46 2.38
C GLY A 250 -4.60 18.34 1.36
N VAL A 251 -3.37 18.01 0.93
CA VAL A 251 -3.08 16.91 -0.02
C VAL A 251 -3.20 15.57 0.68
N PHE A 252 -2.64 15.42 1.88
CA PHE A 252 -2.59 14.15 2.60
C PHE A 252 -3.96 13.46 2.78
N PRO A 253 -5.03 14.12 3.28
CA PRO A 253 -6.35 13.48 3.37
C PRO A 253 -6.93 13.05 2.03
N LYS A 254 -6.62 13.79 0.94
CA LYS A 254 -7.06 13.45 -0.41
C LYS A 254 -6.30 12.24 -0.95
N THR A 255 -5.01 12.14 -0.68
CA THR A 255 -4.18 10.97 -0.99
C THR A 255 -4.75 9.72 -0.35
N LEU A 256 -5.00 9.73 0.97
CA LEU A 256 -5.62 8.63 1.71
C LEU A 256 -6.98 8.22 1.12
N ARG A 257 -7.82 9.20 0.75
CA ARG A 257 -9.11 8.93 0.12
C ARG A 257 -8.95 8.23 -1.24
N ASN A 258 -8.04 8.71 -2.07
CA ASN A 258 -7.84 8.15 -3.41
C ASN A 258 -7.30 6.71 -3.33
N MET A 259 -6.37 6.43 -2.43
CA MET A 259 -5.85 5.09 -2.16
C MET A 259 -6.96 4.15 -1.68
N TRP A 260 -7.75 4.59 -0.70
CA TRP A 260 -8.90 3.83 -0.22
C TRP A 260 -9.91 3.52 -1.32
N LEU A 261 -10.25 4.50 -2.17
CA LEU A 261 -11.18 4.30 -3.30
C LEU A 261 -10.64 3.25 -4.28
N ALA A 262 -9.36 3.32 -4.63
CA ALA A 262 -8.75 2.37 -5.56
C ALA A 262 -8.89 0.93 -5.06
N VAL A 263 -8.48 0.64 -3.83
CA VAL A 263 -8.54 -0.73 -3.30
C VAL A 263 -9.96 -1.20 -3.01
N THR A 264 -10.86 -0.29 -2.59
CA THR A 264 -12.27 -0.61 -2.34
C THR A 264 -12.99 -1.03 -3.63
N VAL A 265 -12.60 -0.47 -4.77
CA VAL A 265 -13.17 -0.82 -6.06
C VAL A 265 -12.47 -2.05 -6.65
N PHE A 266 -11.15 -2.01 -6.80
CA PHE A 266 -10.46 -3.04 -7.57
C PHE A 266 -10.34 -4.38 -6.85
N ASN A 267 -10.03 -4.41 -5.55
CA ASN A 267 -9.83 -5.67 -4.83
C ASN A 267 -11.08 -6.57 -4.84
N PRO A 268 -12.26 -6.10 -4.40
CA PRO A 268 -13.46 -6.95 -4.41
C PRO A 268 -13.96 -7.25 -5.82
N LEU A 269 -13.90 -6.24 -6.73
CA LEU A 269 -14.40 -6.40 -8.09
C LEU A 269 -13.58 -7.43 -8.87
N LEU A 270 -12.25 -7.30 -8.90
CA LEU A 270 -11.40 -8.23 -9.64
C LEU A 270 -11.42 -9.62 -9.01
N SER A 271 -11.55 -9.73 -7.69
CA SER A 271 -11.78 -11.01 -7.02
C SER A 271 -13.09 -11.67 -7.47
N LEU A 272 -14.18 -10.90 -7.55
CA LEU A 272 -15.48 -11.40 -8.05
C LEU A 272 -15.38 -11.84 -9.52
N LEU A 273 -14.73 -11.05 -10.36
CA LEU A 273 -14.55 -11.32 -11.78
C LEU A 273 -13.65 -12.54 -12.02
N ALA A 274 -12.59 -12.71 -11.24
CA ALA A 274 -11.76 -13.91 -11.28
C ALA A 274 -12.58 -15.17 -10.99
N LEU A 275 -13.44 -15.11 -9.96
CA LEU A 275 -14.36 -16.21 -9.62
C LEU A 275 -15.50 -16.40 -10.63
N GLY A 276 -15.80 -15.40 -11.46
CA GLY A 276 -16.74 -15.52 -12.57
C GLY A 276 -16.16 -16.08 -13.85
N ILE A 277 -14.81 -16.04 -14.00
CA ILE A 277 -14.10 -16.44 -15.23
C ILE A 277 -13.34 -17.76 -15.05
N LEU A 278 -12.88 -18.04 -13.83
CA LEU A 278 -12.08 -19.22 -13.52
C LEU A 278 -12.80 -20.15 -12.53
N PRO A 279 -12.61 -21.48 -12.66
CA PRO A 279 -13.06 -22.41 -11.63
C PRO A 279 -12.44 -22.06 -10.26
N LEU A 280 -13.23 -22.20 -9.20
CA LEU A 280 -12.78 -21.88 -7.83
C LEU A 280 -11.49 -22.60 -7.44
N ALA A 281 -11.31 -23.86 -7.89
CA ALA A 281 -10.08 -24.62 -7.64
C ALA A 281 -8.84 -23.95 -8.25
N SER A 282 -8.96 -23.35 -9.45
CA SER A 282 -7.86 -22.64 -10.12
C SER A 282 -7.53 -21.33 -9.39
N VAL A 283 -8.54 -20.62 -8.90
CA VAL A 283 -8.32 -19.37 -8.14
C VAL A 283 -7.72 -19.70 -6.76
N ARG A 284 -8.16 -20.77 -6.11
CA ARG A 284 -7.63 -21.25 -4.82
C ARG A 284 -6.18 -21.73 -4.89
N ALA A 285 -5.74 -22.20 -6.04
CA ALA A 285 -4.33 -22.57 -6.23
C ALA A 285 -3.38 -21.36 -6.10
N ALA A 286 -3.95 -20.16 -6.00
CA ALA A 286 -3.24 -18.89 -5.80
C ALA A 286 -2.07 -18.70 -6.78
N PRO A 287 -2.30 -18.78 -8.12
CA PRO A 287 -1.25 -18.57 -9.07
C PRO A 287 -0.75 -17.12 -8.97
N PRO A 288 0.58 -16.89 -9.06
CA PRO A 288 1.16 -15.56 -8.94
C PRO A 288 0.76 -14.62 -10.09
N ASP A 289 0.26 -15.17 -11.18
CA ASP A 289 -0.19 -14.45 -12.38
C ASP A 289 -1.72 -14.51 -12.58
N LEU A 290 -2.50 -14.65 -11.51
CA LEU A 290 -3.94 -14.85 -11.56
C LEU A 290 -4.66 -13.86 -12.49
N LEU A 291 -4.36 -12.57 -12.40
CA LEU A 291 -5.04 -11.55 -13.21
C LEU A 291 -4.65 -11.62 -14.69
N ALA A 292 -3.43 -12.05 -15.04
CA ALA A 292 -3.04 -12.31 -16.42
C ALA A 292 -3.84 -13.50 -17.00
N VAL A 293 -4.03 -14.57 -16.21
CA VAL A 293 -4.89 -15.69 -16.62
C VAL A 293 -6.34 -15.24 -16.81
N VAL A 294 -6.88 -14.40 -15.91
CA VAL A 294 -8.21 -13.79 -16.05
C VAL A 294 -8.29 -12.95 -17.32
N GLY A 295 -7.29 -12.11 -17.58
CA GLY A 295 -7.19 -11.26 -18.76
C GLY A 295 -7.18 -12.08 -20.05
N THR A 296 -6.34 -13.09 -20.11
CA THR A 296 -6.26 -14.01 -21.26
C THR A 296 -7.60 -14.71 -21.53
N ARG A 297 -8.29 -15.17 -20.50
CA ARG A 297 -9.59 -15.83 -20.62
C ARG A 297 -10.71 -14.88 -21.02
N ALA A 298 -10.71 -13.64 -20.50
CA ALA A 298 -11.75 -12.66 -20.76
C ALA A 298 -11.58 -11.93 -22.12
N GLY A 299 -10.36 -11.53 -22.45
CA GLY A 299 -10.07 -10.65 -23.60
C GLY A 299 -9.08 -11.24 -24.63
N GLY A 300 -8.52 -12.41 -24.36
CA GLY A 300 -7.49 -13.00 -25.20
C GLY A 300 -6.05 -12.54 -24.85
N PRO A 301 -5.03 -12.98 -25.64
CA PRO A 301 -3.61 -12.78 -25.30
C PRO A 301 -3.15 -11.33 -25.14
N TRP A 302 -3.90 -10.37 -25.68
CA TRP A 302 -3.54 -8.95 -25.59
C TRP A 302 -3.84 -8.35 -24.20
N LEU A 303 -4.69 -9.00 -23.39
CA LEU A 303 -5.12 -8.52 -22.08
C LEU A 303 -4.49 -9.33 -20.93
N GLY A 304 -3.88 -10.49 -21.25
CA GLY A 304 -3.24 -11.38 -20.28
C GLY A 304 -1.81 -11.06 -19.96
#